data_9d26bf28f2122588deadfbc77cb08037
#
_entry.id   9d26bf28f2122588deadfbc77cb08037
#
_cell.length_a   1.000
_cell.length_b   1.000
_cell.length_c   1.000
_cell.angle_alpha   90.00
_cell.angle_beta   90.00
_cell.angle_gamma   90.00
#
_symmetry.space_group_name_H-M   'P 1'
#
loop_
_entity.id
_entity.type
_entity.pdbx_description
1 polymer ?
#
loop_
_entity_poly.entity_id
_entity_poly.type
_entity_poly.pdbx_seq_one_letter_code
_entity_poly.pdbx_strand_id
1 'polypeptide(L)'
;MPEVLINGPEGRLQGRYMHGTSENAPMALVLHPHPQKGGTMNNKVVYTIYQSFVSRGFSTLRFNFRGVGRSQGKYDAGEGELSDAASCLDWLQLYNPNAPFCWVCGFSFGAWISMQLLMRRPEIVGFLSVAPPASEYDFSFLAPCPSSGLMLQGEDDETIPPESVEKLVEKLSAQRGIQIDYTLLPGADHFFTGKLDDMIEVIDKYLDINLPEDFKRVSE
;
A
#
# COMPACT_ATOMS: atom_id res chain seq x y z
N MET A 1 -5.31 -13.61 13.43
CA MET A 1 -4.18 -13.27 12.51
C MET A 1 -2.90 -13.52 13.25
N PRO A 2 -2.07 -14.47 12.81
CA PRO A 2 -0.79 -14.74 13.48
C PRO A 2 0.18 -13.57 13.29
N GLU A 3 0.96 -13.30 14.33
CA GLU A 3 2.12 -12.43 14.25
C GLU A 3 3.25 -13.22 13.60
N VAL A 4 3.97 -12.58 12.69
CA VAL A 4 5.17 -13.13 12.05
C VAL A 4 6.36 -12.25 12.34
N LEU A 5 7.55 -12.85 12.40
CA LEU A 5 8.83 -12.15 12.49
C LEU A 5 9.62 -12.47 11.22
N ILE A 6 9.89 -11.44 10.45
CA ILE A 6 10.57 -11.53 9.14
C ILE A 6 12.00 -11.04 9.31
N ASN A 7 12.96 -11.73 8.73
CA ASN A 7 14.36 -11.27 8.73
C ASN A 7 14.49 -10.09 7.75
N GLY A 8 14.75 -8.92 8.27
CA GLY A 8 15.07 -7.71 7.50
C GLY A 8 16.55 -7.36 7.56
N PRO A 9 16.98 -6.32 6.83
CA PRO A 9 18.40 -5.93 6.73
C PRO A 9 19.02 -5.50 8.06
N GLU A 10 18.24 -4.83 8.93
CA GLU A 10 18.69 -4.32 10.24
C GLU A 10 18.14 -5.16 11.40
N GLY A 11 17.70 -6.38 11.13
CA GLY A 11 17.17 -7.30 12.11
C GLY A 11 15.73 -7.70 11.83
N ARG A 12 15.02 -8.19 12.85
CA ARG A 12 13.68 -8.75 12.68
C ARG A 12 12.64 -7.65 12.50
N LEU A 13 11.74 -7.86 11.55
CA LEU A 13 10.57 -7.01 11.27
C LEU A 13 9.31 -7.72 11.78
N GLN A 14 8.48 -7.01 12.52
CA GLN A 14 7.20 -7.48 13.04
C GLN A 14 6.12 -7.33 11.97
N GLY A 15 5.40 -8.39 11.64
CA GLY A 15 4.30 -8.37 10.69
C GLY A 15 3.04 -9.07 11.18
N ARG A 16 1.95 -8.82 10.46
CA ARG A 16 0.67 -9.53 10.55
C ARG A 16 0.35 -10.08 9.18
N TYR A 17 0.31 -11.40 9.09
CA TYR A 17 0.07 -12.11 7.84
C TYR A 17 -1.26 -12.87 7.90
N MET A 18 -1.99 -12.83 6.81
CA MET A 18 -3.13 -13.71 6.54
C MET A 18 -2.85 -14.48 5.27
N HIS A 19 -2.85 -15.79 5.38
CA HIS A 19 -2.74 -16.67 4.20
C HIS A 19 -4.02 -16.55 3.36
N GLY A 20 -3.87 -16.57 2.06
CA GLY A 20 -4.99 -16.53 1.12
C GLY A 20 -5.88 -17.76 1.19
N THR A 21 -7.03 -17.68 0.56
CA THR A 21 -8.05 -18.74 0.61
C THR A 21 -7.79 -19.90 -0.36
N SER A 22 -6.78 -19.78 -1.22
CA SER A 22 -6.37 -20.83 -2.18
C SER A 22 -4.85 -20.90 -2.30
N GLU A 23 -4.34 -22.01 -2.84
CA GLU A 23 -2.89 -22.20 -3.10
C GLU A 23 -2.35 -21.19 -4.13
N ASN A 24 -3.22 -20.69 -5.02
CA ASN A 24 -2.89 -19.69 -6.03
C ASN A 24 -3.42 -18.31 -5.65
N ALA A 25 -3.61 -18.03 -4.35
CA ALA A 25 -4.06 -16.72 -3.90
C ALA A 25 -3.03 -15.65 -4.29
N PRO A 26 -3.46 -14.52 -4.88
CA PRO A 26 -2.57 -13.40 -5.13
C PRO A 26 -2.10 -12.77 -3.83
N MET A 27 -1.07 -11.94 -3.91
CA MET A 27 -0.44 -11.31 -2.75
C MET A 27 -0.76 -9.82 -2.66
N ALA A 28 -0.81 -9.31 -1.43
CA ALA A 28 -0.83 -7.88 -1.18
C ALA A 28 0.10 -7.51 -0.01
N LEU A 29 0.90 -6.47 -0.20
CA LEU A 29 1.79 -5.90 0.83
C LEU A 29 1.30 -4.49 1.19
N VAL A 30 1.06 -4.22 2.48
CA VAL A 30 0.49 -2.96 2.96
C VAL A 30 1.46 -2.25 3.89
N LEU A 31 1.83 -1.01 3.56
CA LEU A 31 2.83 -0.19 4.23
C LEU A 31 2.21 0.94 5.03
N HIS A 32 2.72 1.16 6.26
CA HIS A 32 2.17 2.12 7.20
C HIS A 32 2.76 3.54 7.04
N PRO A 33 2.11 4.58 7.62
CA PRO A 33 2.58 5.96 7.54
C PRO A 33 3.86 6.17 8.34
N HIS A 34 4.33 7.43 8.40
CA HIS A 34 5.67 7.81 8.86
C HIS A 34 6.04 7.22 10.23
N PRO A 35 7.13 6.42 10.32
CA PRO A 35 7.55 5.73 11.54
C PRO A 35 7.73 6.65 12.75
N GLN A 36 8.34 7.80 12.54
CA GLN A 36 8.63 8.76 13.62
C GLN A 36 7.46 9.69 13.97
N LYS A 37 6.36 9.65 13.18
CA LYS A 37 5.13 10.41 13.46
C LYS A 37 4.02 9.50 14.02
N GLY A 38 4.39 8.41 14.70
CA GLY A 38 3.44 7.47 15.31
C GLY A 38 2.84 6.43 14.35
N GLY A 39 3.37 6.32 13.15
CA GLY A 39 2.95 5.32 12.16
C GLY A 39 3.25 3.90 12.63
N THR A 40 2.27 3.01 12.49
CA THR A 40 2.39 1.57 12.76
C THR A 40 1.51 0.78 11.80
N MET A 41 1.79 -0.51 11.64
CA MET A 41 0.93 -1.43 10.88
C MET A 41 -0.52 -1.53 11.42
N ASN A 42 -0.78 -1.04 12.64
CA ASN A 42 -2.10 -1.04 13.26
C ASN A 42 -2.86 0.28 13.05
N ASN A 43 -2.32 1.23 12.29
CA ASN A 43 -3.04 2.41 11.86
C ASN A 43 -4.37 2.00 11.20
N LYS A 44 -5.46 2.73 11.45
CA LYS A 44 -6.80 2.38 10.96
C LYS A 44 -6.88 2.33 9.43
N VAL A 45 -6.27 3.29 8.73
CA VAL A 45 -6.22 3.31 7.26
C VAL A 45 -5.49 2.07 6.72
N VAL A 46 -4.32 1.75 7.29
CA VAL A 46 -3.54 0.54 6.93
C VAL A 46 -4.35 -0.73 7.16
N TYR A 47 -5.04 -0.81 8.30
CA TYR A 47 -5.87 -1.96 8.62
C TYR A 47 -7.05 -2.10 7.65
N THR A 48 -7.66 -0.99 7.29
CA THR A 48 -8.78 -0.95 6.32
C THR A 48 -8.33 -1.46 4.95
N ILE A 49 -7.21 -0.95 4.42
CA ILE A 49 -6.61 -1.43 3.16
C ILE A 49 -6.33 -2.94 3.25
N TYR A 50 -5.69 -3.36 4.33
CA TYR A 50 -5.39 -4.78 4.56
C TYR A 50 -6.66 -5.65 4.52
N GLN A 51 -7.74 -5.23 5.15
CA GLN A 51 -9.00 -5.99 5.19
C GLN A 51 -9.68 -6.09 3.81
N SER A 52 -9.57 -5.08 2.97
CA SER A 52 -10.11 -5.11 1.60
C SER A 52 -9.48 -6.23 0.75
N PHE A 53 -8.19 -6.51 0.95
CA PHE A 53 -7.52 -7.64 0.27
C PHE A 53 -7.80 -8.99 0.95
N VAL A 54 -7.78 -9.04 2.27
CA VAL A 54 -8.09 -10.27 3.02
C VAL A 54 -9.50 -10.78 2.69
N SER A 55 -10.49 -9.89 2.61
CA SER A 55 -11.88 -10.25 2.26
C SER A 55 -12.04 -10.80 0.85
N ARG A 56 -11.04 -10.58 -0.02
CA ARG A 56 -10.95 -11.11 -1.39
C ARG A 56 -10.08 -12.36 -1.51
N GLY A 57 -9.67 -12.93 -0.39
CA GLY A 57 -8.89 -14.17 -0.37
C GLY A 57 -7.40 -14.01 -0.68
N PHE A 58 -6.87 -12.79 -0.70
CA PHE A 58 -5.44 -12.56 -0.91
C PHE A 58 -4.58 -13.04 0.26
N SER A 59 -3.38 -13.50 -0.04
CA SER A 59 -2.29 -13.62 0.93
C SER A 59 -1.75 -12.23 1.24
N THR A 60 -2.11 -11.68 2.41
CA THR A 60 -1.89 -10.27 2.71
C THR A 60 -0.99 -10.08 3.92
N LEU A 61 0.04 -9.24 3.76
CA LEU A 61 0.99 -8.86 4.80
C LEU A 61 0.92 -7.35 5.06
N ARG A 62 0.86 -6.99 6.34
CA ARG A 62 1.18 -5.65 6.86
C ARG A 62 2.26 -5.79 7.92
N PHE A 63 3.20 -4.87 7.98
CA PHE A 63 4.33 -4.96 8.89
C PHE A 63 4.72 -3.60 9.47
N ASN A 64 5.49 -3.61 10.53
CA ASN A 64 6.12 -2.43 11.10
C ASN A 64 7.50 -2.23 10.49
N PHE A 65 7.76 -1.05 9.94
CA PHE A 65 9.09 -0.64 9.52
C PHE A 65 10.08 -0.71 10.69
N ARG A 66 11.37 -0.69 10.37
CA ARG A 66 12.46 -0.66 11.36
C ARG A 66 12.23 0.39 12.45
N GLY A 67 12.56 0.04 13.69
CA GLY A 67 12.38 0.91 14.84
C GLY A 67 10.95 1.10 15.34
N VAL A 68 9.94 0.45 14.71
CA VAL A 68 8.55 0.54 15.11
C VAL A 68 8.06 -0.75 15.78
N GLY A 69 7.36 -0.64 16.90
CA GLY A 69 6.83 -1.79 17.64
C GLY A 69 7.94 -2.75 18.06
N ARG A 70 7.87 -3.99 17.55
CA ARG A 70 8.89 -5.03 17.81
C ARG A 70 9.91 -5.17 16.66
N SER A 71 9.81 -4.34 15.64
CA SER A 71 10.80 -4.30 14.56
C SER A 71 12.12 -3.70 15.05
N GLN A 72 13.21 -4.36 14.71
CA GLN A 72 14.57 -3.93 15.05
C GLN A 72 15.06 -2.86 14.06
N GLY A 73 16.24 -2.29 14.35
CA GLY A 73 16.82 -1.23 13.53
C GLY A 73 16.37 0.16 13.95
N LYS A 74 16.71 1.15 13.12
CA LYS A 74 16.38 2.57 13.31
C LYS A 74 15.92 3.17 12.00
N TYR A 75 15.04 4.18 12.08
CA TYR A 75 14.57 4.96 10.94
C TYR A 75 15.74 5.47 10.08
N ASP A 76 15.65 5.28 8.78
CA ASP A 76 16.71 5.55 7.80
C ASP A 76 16.22 6.37 6.59
N ALA A 77 15.37 7.35 6.87
CA ALA A 77 14.90 8.36 5.92
C ALA A 77 14.32 7.78 4.58
N GLY A 78 13.83 6.55 4.62
CA GLY A 78 13.19 5.87 3.48
C GLY A 78 14.06 4.81 2.80
N GLU A 79 15.39 4.93 2.80
CA GLU A 79 16.28 3.94 2.17
C GLU A 79 16.20 2.59 2.87
N GLY A 80 16.31 2.61 4.18
CA GLY A 80 16.18 1.42 4.99
C GLY A 80 14.76 0.85 4.99
N GLU A 81 13.74 1.70 5.06
CA GLU A 81 12.34 1.31 5.01
C GLU A 81 11.97 0.64 3.67
N LEU A 82 12.55 1.11 2.56
CA LEU A 82 12.41 0.46 1.26
C LEU A 82 13.05 -0.94 1.25
N SER A 83 14.21 -1.08 1.87
CA SER A 83 14.89 -2.38 2.00
C SER A 83 14.10 -3.34 2.89
N ASP A 84 13.45 -2.83 3.95
CA ASP A 84 12.54 -3.61 4.80
C ASP A 84 11.32 -4.09 3.99
N ALA A 85 10.71 -3.21 3.20
CA ALA A 85 9.58 -3.55 2.35
C ALA A 85 9.95 -4.61 1.30
N ALA A 86 11.14 -4.52 0.69
CA ALA A 86 11.65 -5.53 -0.23
C ALA A 86 11.82 -6.89 0.46
N SER A 87 12.40 -6.92 1.67
CA SER A 87 12.54 -8.16 2.45
C SER A 87 11.20 -8.77 2.85
N CYS A 88 10.21 -7.93 3.16
CA CYS A 88 8.85 -8.39 3.45
C CYS A 88 8.16 -8.95 2.21
N LEU A 89 8.39 -8.37 1.03
CA LEU A 89 7.87 -8.91 -0.22
C LEU A 89 8.53 -10.24 -0.58
N ASP A 90 9.85 -10.36 -0.43
CA ASP A 90 10.59 -11.63 -0.63
C ASP A 90 10.05 -12.73 0.30
N TRP A 91 9.82 -12.39 1.56
CA TRP A 91 9.21 -13.32 2.51
C TRP A 91 7.80 -13.73 2.08
N LEU A 92 6.97 -12.78 1.63
CA LEU A 92 5.62 -13.04 1.18
C LEU A 92 5.60 -13.98 -0.04
N GLN A 93 6.51 -13.79 -1.00
CA GLN A 93 6.69 -14.67 -2.16
C GLN A 93 7.15 -16.08 -1.77
N LEU A 94 8.09 -16.18 -0.82
CA LEU A 94 8.57 -17.48 -0.35
C LEU A 94 7.43 -18.34 0.24
N TYR A 95 6.49 -17.70 0.94
CA TYR A 95 5.34 -18.39 1.53
C TYR A 95 4.14 -18.56 0.58
N ASN A 96 4.20 -17.94 -0.59
CA ASN A 96 3.16 -18.00 -1.61
C ASN A 96 3.76 -18.21 -3.01
N PRO A 97 4.48 -19.35 -3.24
CA PRO A 97 5.25 -19.57 -4.47
C PRO A 97 4.37 -19.66 -5.73
N ASN A 98 3.08 -19.97 -5.56
CA ASN A 98 2.13 -20.12 -6.66
C ASN A 98 1.27 -18.86 -6.89
N ALA A 99 1.55 -17.76 -6.17
CA ALA A 99 0.79 -16.52 -6.32
C ALA A 99 0.97 -15.95 -7.74
N PRO A 100 -0.11 -15.67 -8.47
CA PRO A 100 -0.02 -15.22 -9.86
C PRO A 100 0.45 -13.78 -10.01
N PHE A 101 0.26 -12.94 -8.99
CA PHE A 101 0.65 -11.53 -8.98
C PHE A 101 0.65 -10.94 -7.56
N CYS A 102 1.22 -9.75 -7.44
CA CYS A 102 1.27 -8.98 -6.20
C CYS A 102 0.73 -7.57 -6.39
N TRP A 103 0.05 -7.05 -5.35
CA TRP A 103 -0.31 -5.65 -5.19
C TRP A 103 0.50 -5.01 -4.07
N VAL A 104 0.90 -3.76 -4.26
CA VAL A 104 1.52 -2.98 -3.19
C VAL A 104 0.63 -1.81 -2.80
N CYS A 105 0.48 -1.60 -1.50
CA CYS A 105 -0.39 -0.58 -0.97
C CYS A 105 0.33 0.21 0.12
N GLY A 106 0.03 1.49 0.22
CA GLY A 106 0.61 2.31 1.26
C GLY A 106 -0.24 3.51 1.64
N PHE A 107 -0.06 3.96 2.87
CA PHE A 107 -0.66 5.17 3.38
C PHE A 107 0.43 6.19 3.73
N SER A 108 0.29 7.43 3.24
CA SER A 108 1.20 8.53 3.51
C SER A 108 2.66 8.17 3.19
N PHE A 109 3.60 8.24 4.11
CA PHE A 109 4.98 7.77 3.91
C PHE A 109 5.05 6.35 3.32
N GLY A 110 4.17 5.44 3.78
CA GLY A 110 4.09 4.09 3.21
C GLY A 110 3.67 4.09 1.74
N ALA A 111 2.90 5.07 1.29
CA ALA A 111 2.57 5.24 -0.13
C ALA A 111 3.82 5.61 -0.95
N TRP A 112 4.67 6.49 -0.45
CA TRP A 112 5.92 6.84 -1.11
C TRP A 112 6.90 5.66 -1.19
N ILE A 113 7.04 4.87 -0.11
CA ILE A 113 7.87 3.65 -0.12
C ILE A 113 7.29 2.60 -1.07
N SER A 114 5.96 2.40 -1.07
CA SER A 114 5.31 1.42 -1.94
C SER A 114 5.52 1.72 -3.43
N MET A 115 5.48 3.00 -3.81
CA MET A 115 5.74 3.42 -5.19
C MET A 115 7.21 3.25 -5.59
N GLN A 116 8.15 3.41 -4.67
CA GLN A 116 9.56 3.09 -4.94
C GLN A 116 9.79 1.57 -5.10
N LEU A 117 9.09 0.75 -4.29
CA LEU A 117 9.14 -0.70 -4.41
C LEU A 117 8.55 -1.15 -5.76
N LEU A 118 7.42 -0.58 -6.18
CA LEU A 118 6.79 -0.80 -7.48
C LEU A 118 7.77 -0.66 -8.64
N MET A 119 8.62 0.37 -8.59
CA MET A 119 9.62 0.62 -9.65
C MET A 119 10.74 -0.43 -9.73
N ARG A 120 10.89 -1.26 -8.71
CA ARG A 120 12.00 -2.24 -8.57
C ARG A 120 11.54 -3.69 -8.65
N ARG A 121 10.24 -3.93 -8.63
CA ARG A 121 9.65 -5.26 -8.47
C ARG A 121 8.60 -5.51 -9.55
N PRO A 122 9.00 -6.16 -10.67
CA PRO A 122 8.12 -6.35 -11.84
C PRO A 122 6.93 -7.30 -11.58
N GLU A 123 6.97 -8.08 -10.51
CA GLU A 123 5.84 -8.91 -10.08
C GLU A 123 4.67 -8.11 -9.49
N ILE A 124 4.87 -6.83 -9.18
CA ILE A 124 3.82 -5.95 -8.70
C ILE A 124 3.03 -5.43 -9.91
N VAL A 125 1.76 -5.82 -9.98
CA VAL A 125 0.90 -5.51 -11.14
C VAL A 125 -0.09 -4.37 -10.89
N GLY A 126 -0.19 -3.89 -9.64
CA GLY A 126 -1.09 -2.81 -9.28
C GLY A 126 -0.76 -2.20 -7.91
N PHE A 127 -1.30 -1.02 -7.65
CA PHE A 127 -1.08 -0.31 -6.39
C PHE A 127 -2.31 0.42 -5.86
N LEU A 128 -2.34 0.59 -4.54
CA LEU A 128 -3.20 1.55 -3.84
C LEU A 128 -2.33 2.56 -3.09
N SER A 129 -2.39 3.82 -3.48
CA SER A 129 -1.62 4.91 -2.87
C SER A 129 -2.58 5.87 -2.18
N VAL A 130 -2.65 5.79 -0.83
CA VAL A 130 -3.58 6.57 -0.02
C VAL A 130 -2.84 7.74 0.62
N ALA A 131 -3.33 8.96 0.40
CA ALA A 131 -2.73 10.22 0.83
C ALA A 131 -1.21 10.28 0.57
N PRO A 132 -0.75 10.08 -0.69
CA PRO A 132 0.67 10.08 -1.01
C PRO A 132 1.29 11.44 -0.70
N PRO A 133 2.45 11.50 -0.01
CA PRO A 133 3.02 12.76 0.48
C PRO A 133 3.77 13.53 -0.62
N ALA A 134 3.03 13.90 -1.69
CA ALA A 134 3.56 14.52 -2.90
C ALA A 134 4.09 15.95 -2.69
N SER A 135 3.73 16.60 -1.57
CA SER A 135 4.30 17.90 -1.17
C SER A 135 5.59 17.77 -0.37
N GLU A 136 5.86 16.59 0.25
CA GLU A 136 6.99 16.38 1.15
C GLU A 136 8.13 15.57 0.50
N TYR A 137 7.79 14.66 -0.44
CA TYR A 137 8.73 13.73 -1.06
C TYR A 137 8.70 13.80 -2.59
N ASP A 138 9.83 13.47 -3.20
CA ASP A 138 9.95 13.39 -4.65
C ASP A 138 9.34 12.09 -5.19
N PHE A 139 8.50 12.22 -6.21
CA PHE A 139 7.89 11.13 -6.98
C PHE A 139 8.35 11.12 -8.45
N SER A 140 9.38 11.86 -8.79
CA SER A 140 9.90 11.96 -10.18
C SER A 140 10.42 10.62 -10.72
N PHE A 141 10.77 9.69 -9.83
CA PHE A 141 11.19 8.33 -10.20
C PHE A 141 10.08 7.51 -10.90
N LEU A 142 8.80 7.94 -10.82
CA LEU A 142 7.66 7.28 -11.49
C LEU A 142 7.52 7.66 -12.99
N ALA A 143 8.61 7.92 -13.66
CA ALA A 143 8.61 8.22 -15.08
C ALA A 143 9.63 7.32 -15.84
N PRO A 144 9.18 6.19 -16.43
CA PRO A 144 7.80 5.71 -16.58
C PRO A 144 7.30 4.93 -15.37
N CYS A 145 6.01 5.10 -15.01
CA CYS A 145 5.35 4.27 -14.02
C CYS A 145 4.99 2.90 -14.64
N PRO A 146 5.32 1.78 -13.97
CA PRO A 146 5.19 0.46 -14.60
C PRO A 146 3.78 -0.15 -14.52
N SER A 147 2.89 0.40 -13.69
CA SER A 147 1.56 -0.20 -13.44
C SER A 147 0.48 0.84 -13.25
N SER A 148 -0.75 0.45 -13.58
CA SER A 148 -1.97 1.17 -13.23
C SER A 148 -2.27 1.05 -11.72
N GLY A 149 -3.03 1.99 -11.17
CA GLY A 149 -3.39 1.96 -9.76
C GLY A 149 -4.37 3.04 -9.35
N LEU A 150 -4.80 2.98 -8.06
CA LEU A 150 -5.65 3.97 -7.44
C LEU A 150 -4.81 4.92 -6.57
N MET A 151 -5.03 6.21 -6.73
CA MET A 151 -4.63 7.25 -5.79
C MET A 151 -5.86 7.83 -5.10
N LEU A 152 -5.89 7.79 -3.78
CA LEU A 152 -6.99 8.28 -2.96
C LEU A 152 -6.48 9.39 -2.03
N GLN A 153 -7.19 10.53 -2.03
CA GLN A 153 -6.82 11.71 -1.25
C GLN A 153 -8.03 12.23 -0.49
N GLY A 154 -7.82 12.75 0.71
CA GLY A 154 -8.84 13.48 1.47
C GLY A 154 -8.95 14.92 0.99
N GLU A 155 -10.17 15.44 0.83
CA GLU A 155 -10.41 16.84 0.42
C GLU A 155 -9.95 17.84 1.48
N ASP A 156 -10.14 17.49 2.77
CA ASP A 156 -9.78 18.33 3.92
C ASP A 156 -8.43 17.92 4.55
N ASP A 157 -7.54 17.31 3.75
CA ASP A 157 -6.21 16.91 4.22
C ASP A 157 -5.30 18.14 4.36
N GLU A 158 -5.12 18.61 5.60
CA GLU A 158 -4.23 19.72 5.95
C GLU A 158 -2.75 19.32 6.03
N THR A 159 -2.46 18.01 6.07
CA THR A 159 -1.09 17.49 6.13
C THR A 159 -0.48 17.43 4.74
N ILE A 160 -1.21 16.88 3.80
CA ILE A 160 -0.81 16.77 2.39
C ILE A 160 -1.86 17.51 1.54
N PRO A 161 -1.56 18.71 1.05
CA PRO A 161 -2.50 19.46 0.24
C PRO A 161 -2.96 18.68 -0.99
N PRO A 162 -4.28 18.54 -1.23
CA PRO A 162 -4.82 17.77 -2.36
C PRO A 162 -4.25 18.18 -3.72
N GLU A 163 -3.97 19.47 -3.92
CA GLU A 163 -3.40 20.01 -5.17
C GLU A 163 -2.01 19.42 -5.48
N SER A 164 -1.27 19.00 -4.46
CA SER A 164 0.03 18.34 -4.65
C SER A 164 -0.13 16.93 -5.22
N VAL A 165 -1.17 16.22 -4.79
CA VAL A 165 -1.52 14.88 -5.27
C VAL A 165 -2.13 14.97 -6.67
N GLU A 166 -2.99 15.93 -6.93
CA GLU A 166 -3.56 16.19 -8.27
C GLU A 166 -2.48 16.41 -9.31
N LYS A 167 -1.48 17.23 -9.03
CA LYS A 167 -0.32 17.44 -9.91
C LYS A 167 0.48 16.17 -10.15
N LEU A 168 0.60 15.29 -9.16
CA LEU A 168 1.24 13.98 -9.33
C LEU A 168 0.40 13.10 -10.25
N VAL A 169 -0.92 13.04 -10.02
CA VAL A 169 -1.86 12.27 -10.86
C VAL A 169 -1.83 12.75 -12.31
N GLU A 170 -1.86 14.06 -12.56
CA GLU A 170 -1.75 14.63 -13.89
C GLU A 170 -0.49 14.17 -14.63
N LYS A 171 0.67 14.22 -13.96
CA LYS A 171 1.96 13.76 -14.52
C LYS A 171 1.96 12.27 -14.86
N LEU A 172 1.36 11.45 -13.99
CA LEU A 172 1.30 10.00 -14.21
C LEU A 172 0.29 9.65 -15.31
N SER A 173 -0.88 10.29 -15.33
CA SER A 173 -1.93 10.06 -16.31
C SER A 173 -1.55 10.50 -17.73
N ALA A 174 -0.56 11.39 -17.87
CA ALA A 174 0.00 11.76 -19.16
C ALA A 174 0.87 10.65 -19.80
N GLN A 175 1.21 9.62 -19.06
CA GLN A 175 2.02 8.50 -19.53
C GLN A 175 1.17 7.49 -20.30
N ARG A 176 1.77 6.86 -21.32
CA ARG A 176 1.08 5.86 -22.14
C ARG A 176 1.13 4.48 -21.48
N GLY A 177 0.05 3.72 -21.62
CA GLY A 177 0.01 2.30 -21.23
C GLY A 177 -0.35 2.05 -19.76
N ILE A 178 -0.62 3.11 -18.97
CA ILE A 178 -1.13 3.01 -17.60
C ILE A 178 -2.39 3.86 -17.44
N GLN A 179 -3.21 3.48 -16.47
CA GLN A 179 -4.36 4.25 -16.01
C GLN A 179 -4.20 4.53 -14.52
N ILE A 180 -4.31 5.79 -14.14
CA ILE A 180 -4.33 6.23 -12.75
C ILE A 180 -5.75 6.66 -12.43
N ASP A 181 -6.43 5.85 -11.62
CA ASP A 181 -7.71 6.25 -11.06
C ASP A 181 -7.43 7.17 -9.84
N TYR A 182 -8.06 8.33 -9.84
CA TYR A 182 -7.93 9.30 -8.75
C TYR A 182 -9.28 9.56 -8.10
N THR A 183 -9.31 9.50 -6.78
CA THR A 183 -10.50 9.86 -6.01
C THR A 183 -10.12 10.88 -4.94
N LEU A 184 -10.73 12.05 -5.00
CA LEU A 184 -10.74 13.04 -3.92
C LEU A 184 -11.98 12.75 -3.06
N LEU A 185 -11.78 12.35 -1.79
CA LEU A 185 -12.87 11.98 -0.90
C LEU A 185 -13.38 13.21 -0.13
N PRO A 186 -14.65 13.62 -0.34
CA PRO A 186 -15.19 14.84 0.27
C PRO A 186 -15.19 14.78 1.80
N GLY A 187 -14.72 15.85 2.43
CA GLY A 187 -14.72 16.03 3.89
C GLY A 187 -13.81 15.05 4.65
N ALA A 188 -12.88 14.37 3.98
CA ALA A 188 -11.93 13.49 4.60
C ALA A 188 -10.63 14.24 4.95
N ASP A 189 -10.17 14.09 6.20
CA ASP A 189 -8.85 14.54 6.64
C ASP A 189 -7.74 13.53 6.24
N HIS A 190 -6.49 13.82 6.62
CA HIS A 190 -5.34 12.95 6.33
C HIS A 190 -5.51 11.50 6.81
N PHE A 191 -6.20 11.30 7.93
CA PHE A 191 -6.41 9.98 8.54
C PHE A 191 -7.78 9.37 8.22
N PHE A 192 -8.56 10.01 7.35
CA PHE A 192 -9.92 9.59 7.01
C PHE A 192 -10.81 9.42 8.24
N THR A 193 -10.69 10.34 9.20
CA THR A 193 -11.43 10.31 10.46
C THR A 193 -12.94 10.41 10.19
N GLY A 194 -13.71 9.38 10.63
CA GLY A 194 -15.15 9.29 10.34
C GLY A 194 -15.51 8.99 8.88
N LYS A 195 -14.50 8.72 8.02
CA LYS A 195 -14.64 8.48 6.58
C LYS A 195 -14.04 7.15 6.12
N LEU A 196 -13.73 6.24 7.06
CA LEU A 196 -13.15 4.95 6.72
C LEU A 196 -14.10 4.06 5.91
N ASP A 197 -15.41 4.17 6.15
CA ASP A 197 -16.41 3.41 5.40
C ASP A 197 -16.50 3.92 3.96
N ASP A 198 -16.50 5.25 3.76
CA ASP A 198 -16.46 5.86 2.43
C ASP A 198 -15.16 5.47 1.68
N MET A 199 -14.02 5.44 2.40
CA MET A 199 -12.73 5.00 1.86
C MET A 199 -12.76 3.53 1.43
N ILE A 200 -13.36 2.64 2.24
CA ILE A 200 -13.54 1.22 1.90
C ILE A 200 -14.35 1.08 0.62
N GLU A 201 -15.46 1.81 0.51
CA GLU A 201 -16.33 1.74 -0.67
C GLU A 201 -15.56 2.10 -1.96
N VAL A 202 -14.75 3.15 -1.94
CA VAL A 202 -13.91 3.55 -3.07
C VAL A 202 -12.89 2.47 -3.43
N ILE A 203 -12.16 1.94 -2.42
CA ILE A 203 -11.16 0.90 -2.63
C ILE A 203 -11.81 -0.37 -3.18
N ASP A 204 -12.91 -0.80 -2.59
CA ASP A 204 -13.60 -2.02 -2.97
C ASP A 204 -14.16 -1.92 -4.40
N LYS A 205 -14.78 -0.79 -4.76
CA LYS A 205 -15.24 -0.53 -6.13
C LYS A 205 -14.09 -0.58 -7.14
N TYR A 206 -12.95 0.03 -6.81
CA TYR A 206 -11.77 -0.01 -7.67
C TYR A 206 -11.25 -1.43 -7.86
N LEU A 207 -11.11 -2.20 -6.77
CA LEU A 207 -10.63 -3.58 -6.81
C LEU A 207 -11.61 -4.49 -7.57
N ASP A 208 -12.92 -4.32 -7.40
CA ASP A 208 -13.94 -5.12 -8.10
C ASP A 208 -13.96 -4.86 -9.62
N ILE A 209 -13.52 -3.68 -10.07
CA ILE A 209 -13.36 -3.38 -11.50
C ILE A 209 -12.05 -3.97 -12.05
N ASN A 210 -10.96 -3.87 -11.31
CA ASN A 210 -9.61 -4.09 -11.83
C ASN A 210 -9.01 -5.45 -11.49
N LEU A 211 -9.63 -6.23 -10.58
CA LEU A 211 -9.20 -7.59 -10.29
C LEU A 211 -9.85 -8.61 -11.23
N PRO A 212 -9.19 -9.78 -11.48
CA PRO A 212 -9.83 -10.92 -12.11
C PRO A 212 -11.08 -11.37 -11.34
N GLU A 213 -12.06 -11.95 -12.06
CA GLU A 213 -13.37 -12.35 -11.49
C GLU A 213 -13.25 -13.23 -10.24
N ASP A 214 -12.30 -14.16 -10.22
CA ASP A 214 -12.05 -15.07 -9.10
C ASP A 214 -11.67 -14.36 -7.77
N PHE A 215 -11.29 -13.09 -7.84
CA PHE A 215 -10.84 -12.30 -6.69
C PHE A 215 -11.69 -11.04 -6.44
N LYS A 216 -12.84 -10.95 -7.10
CA LYS A 216 -13.85 -9.94 -6.79
C LYS A 216 -14.68 -10.36 -5.59
N ARG A 217 -15.28 -9.40 -4.90
CA ARG A 217 -16.28 -9.73 -3.89
C ARG A 217 -17.46 -10.42 -4.55
N VAL A 218 -17.90 -11.52 -3.94
CA VAL A 218 -19.21 -12.11 -4.29
C VAL A 218 -20.24 -11.09 -3.76
N SER A 219 -20.97 -10.45 -4.67
CA SER A 219 -22.13 -9.64 -4.31
C SER A 219 -23.16 -10.58 -3.67
N GLU A 220 -23.43 -10.33 -2.36
CA GLU A 220 -24.54 -10.98 -1.66
C GLU A 220 -25.88 -10.61 -2.28
#